data_4e2c803f484787ffbe1da1308a84b8df
#
_entry.id   4e2c803f484787ffbe1da1308a84b8df
#
_cell.length_a   1.000
_cell.length_b   1.000
_cell.length_c   1.000
_cell.angle_alpha   90.00
_cell.angle_beta   90.00
_cell.angle_gamma   90.00
#
_symmetry.space_group_name_H-M   'P 1'
#
loop_
_entity.id
_entity.type
_entity.pdbx_description
1 polymer ?
#
loop_
_entity_poly.entity_id
_entity_poly.type
_entity_poly.pdbx_seq_one_letter_code
_entity_poly.pdbx_strand_id
1 'polypeptide(L)'
;LCRGDDIPELDFDSFFMEILKEVQEKRYGYNAYVYSTFSMLIVKILRIWHNEGIQFGPEKISESEEQTIQDVLVYIDEHSQENINVEELAHTYHMSYSYFARLFHKHYGQSCKQYIEFVRLNKAENLLLFTDYDLSFIATETGFADCSHLIRSFKKRYDITPKQFRLKHQTTHP
;
A
#
# COMPACT_ATOMS: atom_id res chain seq x y z
N LEU A 1 -6.07 -25.65 -5.10
CA LEU A 1 -5.10 -25.07 -6.04
C LEU A 1 -5.74 -25.20 -7.43
N CYS A 2 -6.47 -24.14 -7.86
CA CYS A 2 -6.96 -24.04 -9.23
C CYS A 2 -5.75 -23.93 -10.14
N ARG A 3 -5.65 -24.82 -11.13
CA ARG A 3 -4.72 -24.67 -12.26
C ARG A 3 -5.26 -23.59 -13.18
N GLY A 4 -4.37 -22.78 -13.76
CA GLY A 4 -4.74 -21.67 -14.66
C GLY A 4 -5.59 -22.04 -15.89
N ASP A 5 -5.71 -23.35 -16.19
CA ASP A 5 -6.48 -23.89 -17.29
C ASP A 5 -7.99 -24.04 -16.97
N ASP A 6 -8.40 -23.82 -15.71
CA ASP A 6 -9.78 -24.04 -15.25
C ASP A 6 -10.66 -22.76 -15.31
N ILE A 7 -10.14 -21.64 -15.83
CA ILE A 7 -10.88 -20.37 -15.88
C ILE A 7 -11.00 -19.91 -17.35
N PRO A 8 -12.07 -20.29 -18.07
CA PRO A 8 -12.23 -20.01 -19.50
C PRO A 8 -12.30 -18.53 -19.89
N GLU A 9 -12.50 -17.64 -18.93
CA GLU A 9 -12.68 -16.19 -19.16
C GLU A 9 -11.40 -15.36 -18.93
N LEU A 10 -10.28 -15.98 -18.50
CA LEU A 10 -9.04 -15.27 -18.23
C LEU A 10 -7.88 -15.88 -19.03
N ASP A 11 -7.52 -15.23 -20.13
CA ASP A 11 -6.30 -15.51 -20.88
C ASP A 11 -5.10 -14.87 -20.15
N PHE A 12 -4.54 -15.60 -19.19
CA PHE A 12 -3.38 -15.16 -18.40
C PHE A 12 -2.15 -14.94 -19.27
N ASP A 13 -1.94 -15.76 -20.30
CA ASP A 13 -0.76 -15.70 -21.15
C ASP A 13 -0.75 -14.42 -21.98
N SER A 14 -1.87 -14.07 -22.61
CA SER A 14 -2.04 -12.81 -23.33
C SER A 14 -1.84 -11.61 -22.42
N PHE A 15 -2.39 -11.68 -21.22
CA PHE A 15 -2.31 -10.64 -20.22
C PHE A 15 -0.88 -10.37 -19.73
N PHE A 16 -0.13 -11.43 -19.41
CA PHE A 16 1.28 -11.31 -19.01
C PHE A 16 2.17 -10.85 -20.17
N MET A 17 1.92 -11.30 -21.38
CA MET A 17 2.67 -10.86 -22.56
C MET A 17 2.48 -9.38 -22.86
N GLU A 18 1.26 -8.86 -22.67
CA GLU A 18 0.96 -7.43 -22.81
C GLU A 18 1.72 -6.58 -21.77
N ILE A 19 1.71 -6.99 -20.50
CA ILE A 19 2.46 -6.32 -19.44
C ILE A 19 3.97 -6.36 -19.71
N LEU A 20 4.52 -7.52 -20.09
CA LEU A 20 5.94 -7.67 -20.39
C LEU A 20 6.37 -6.76 -21.53
N LYS A 21 5.56 -6.66 -22.58
CA LYS A 21 5.81 -5.77 -23.70
C LYS A 21 5.86 -4.30 -23.24
N GLU A 22 4.89 -3.87 -22.45
CA GLU A 22 4.80 -2.50 -21.94
C GLU A 22 6.01 -2.14 -21.03
N VAL A 23 6.43 -3.08 -20.17
CA VAL A 23 7.61 -2.92 -19.32
C VAL A 23 8.90 -2.85 -20.12
N GLN A 24 8.99 -3.60 -21.25
CA GLN A 24 10.17 -3.59 -22.13
C GLN A 24 10.26 -2.31 -22.97
N GLU A 25 9.13 -1.86 -23.52
CA GLU A 25 9.07 -0.70 -24.39
C GLU A 25 9.11 0.64 -23.62
N LYS A 26 8.74 0.63 -22.34
CA LYS A 26 8.74 1.82 -21.43
C LYS A 26 8.10 3.07 -22.05
N ARG A 27 6.98 2.91 -22.72
CA ARG A 27 6.24 4.03 -23.31
C ARG A 27 5.81 5.04 -22.23
N TYR A 28 5.50 6.25 -22.66
CA TYR A 28 4.96 7.25 -21.75
C TYR A 28 3.73 6.72 -20.99
N GLY A 29 3.76 6.76 -19.66
CA GLY A 29 2.68 6.25 -18.81
C GLY A 29 2.69 4.74 -18.57
N TYR A 30 3.75 4.00 -18.96
CA TYR A 30 3.83 2.53 -18.81
C TYR A 30 3.56 2.06 -17.38
N ASN A 31 4.03 2.78 -16.36
CA ASN A 31 3.75 2.45 -14.96
C ASN A 31 2.25 2.46 -14.66
N ALA A 32 1.55 3.55 -15.06
CA ALA A 32 0.11 3.65 -14.86
C ALA A 32 -0.64 2.55 -15.62
N TYR A 33 -0.19 2.22 -16.83
CA TYR A 33 -0.74 1.13 -17.63
C TYR A 33 -0.57 -0.23 -16.92
N VAL A 34 0.63 -0.55 -16.45
CA VAL A 34 0.92 -1.79 -15.72
C VAL A 34 0.06 -1.89 -14.46
N TYR A 35 0.00 -0.84 -13.64
CA TYR A 35 -0.83 -0.83 -12.41
C TYR A 35 -2.31 -0.99 -12.71
N SER A 36 -2.86 -0.30 -13.70
CA SER A 36 -4.28 -0.40 -14.07
C SER A 36 -4.62 -1.78 -14.61
N THR A 37 -3.72 -2.37 -15.40
CA THR A 37 -3.87 -3.71 -15.96
C THR A 37 -3.87 -4.77 -14.87
N PHE A 38 -2.95 -4.70 -13.89
CA PHE A 38 -2.96 -5.58 -12.71
C PHE A 38 -4.22 -5.40 -11.86
N SER A 39 -4.67 -4.16 -11.65
CA SER A 39 -5.89 -3.89 -10.89
C SER A 39 -7.11 -4.51 -11.56
N MET A 40 -7.19 -4.42 -12.89
CA MET A 40 -8.27 -5.04 -13.66
C MET A 40 -8.23 -6.58 -13.55
N LEU A 41 -7.05 -7.19 -13.57
CA LEU A 41 -6.89 -8.63 -13.37
C LEU A 41 -7.42 -9.06 -11.99
N ILE A 42 -7.02 -8.34 -10.93
CA ILE A 42 -7.49 -8.62 -9.57
C ILE A 42 -9.02 -8.55 -9.50
N VAL A 43 -9.62 -7.51 -10.07
CA VAL A 43 -11.10 -7.37 -10.09
C VAL A 43 -11.77 -8.52 -10.83
N LYS A 44 -11.22 -8.98 -11.97
CA LYS A 44 -11.74 -10.14 -12.69
C LYS A 44 -11.66 -11.41 -11.85
N ILE A 45 -10.53 -11.67 -11.21
CA ILE A 45 -10.35 -12.82 -10.30
C ILE A 45 -11.36 -12.77 -9.16
N LEU A 46 -11.51 -11.61 -8.50
CA LEU A 46 -12.47 -11.44 -7.41
C LEU A 46 -13.92 -11.67 -7.85
N ARG A 47 -14.29 -11.26 -9.08
CA ARG A 47 -15.64 -11.52 -9.63
C ARG A 47 -15.88 -13.01 -9.88
N ILE A 48 -14.89 -13.72 -10.44
CA ILE A 48 -14.97 -15.16 -10.65
C ILE A 48 -15.18 -15.87 -9.31
N TRP A 49 -14.35 -15.56 -8.33
CA TRP A 49 -14.45 -16.15 -7.00
C TRP A 49 -15.77 -15.81 -6.30
N HIS A 50 -16.26 -14.60 -6.44
CA HIS A 50 -17.59 -14.23 -5.94
C HIS A 50 -18.70 -15.06 -6.58
N ASN A 51 -18.65 -15.27 -7.90
CA ASN A 51 -19.62 -16.08 -8.63
C ASN A 51 -19.54 -17.57 -8.26
N GLU A 52 -18.37 -18.06 -7.90
CA GLU A 52 -18.16 -19.43 -7.39
C GLU A 52 -18.57 -19.60 -5.93
N GLY A 53 -19.07 -18.54 -5.28
CA GLY A 53 -19.49 -18.55 -3.87
C GLY A 53 -18.34 -18.61 -2.89
N ILE A 54 -17.10 -18.34 -3.35
CA ILE A 54 -15.93 -18.27 -2.47
C ILE A 54 -16.03 -16.96 -1.69
N GLN A 55 -16.31 -17.08 -0.39
CA GLN A 55 -16.31 -15.94 0.51
C GLN A 55 -14.87 -15.67 0.96
N PHE A 56 -14.34 -14.51 0.53
CA PHE A 56 -13.09 -13.99 1.05
C PHE A 56 -13.38 -13.12 2.24
N GLY A 57 -12.92 -13.52 3.38
CA GLY A 57 -12.96 -12.70 4.57
C GLY A 57 -12.98 -13.56 5.84
N PRO A 58 -12.39 -13.07 6.91
CA PRO A 58 -12.64 -13.63 8.23
C PRO A 58 -14.14 -13.54 8.52
N GLU A 59 -14.63 -14.41 9.42
CA GLU A 59 -16.02 -14.43 9.93
C GLU A 59 -16.70 -13.06 9.89
N LYS A 60 -17.95 -13.01 9.46
CA LYS A 60 -18.80 -11.81 9.28
C LYS A 60 -18.35 -10.65 10.17
N ILE A 61 -17.63 -9.73 9.57
CA ILE A 61 -17.39 -8.42 10.16
C ILE A 61 -18.70 -7.67 9.99
N SER A 62 -19.15 -6.95 11.00
CA SER A 62 -20.34 -6.14 10.84
C SER A 62 -20.05 -5.03 9.84
N GLU A 63 -21.00 -4.68 8.98
CA GLU A 63 -20.86 -3.56 8.03
C GLU A 63 -20.37 -2.27 8.71
N SER A 64 -20.75 -2.08 9.98
CA SER A 64 -20.30 -0.94 10.78
C SER A 64 -18.83 -0.99 11.16
N GLU A 65 -18.26 -2.18 11.42
CA GLU A 65 -16.82 -2.35 11.72
C GLU A 65 -15.98 -2.11 10.47
N GLU A 66 -16.43 -2.61 9.33
CA GLU A 66 -15.76 -2.41 8.04
C GLU A 66 -15.74 -0.92 7.67
N GLN A 67 -16.86 -0.22 7.80
CA GLN A 67 -16.94 1.22 7.56
C GLN A 67 -16.01 1.98 8.51
N THR A 68 -15.99 1.65 9.80
CA THR A 68 -15.11 2.29 10.78
C THR A 68 -13.64 2.13 10.41
N ILE A 69 -13.24 0.93 9.98
CA ILE A 69 -11.87 0.69 9.55
C ILE A 69 -11.53 1.49 8.28
N GLN A 70 -12.45 1.61 7.33
CA GLN A 70 -12.24 2.45 6.14
C GLN A 70 -12.04 3.92 6.53
N ASP A 71 -12.86 4.46 7.43
CA ASP A 71 -12.73 5.83 7.91
C ASP A 71 -11.38 6.06 8.62
N VAL A 72 -10.92 5.08 9.39
CA VAL A 72 -9.58 5.11 10.02
C VAL A 72 -8.46 5.17 8.99
N LEU A 73 -8.57 4.42 7.89
CA LEU A 73 -7.54 4.46 6.85
C LEU A 73 -7.48 5.81 6.13
N VAL A 74 -8.64 6.36 5.81
CA VAL A 74 -8.74 7.71 5.22
C VAL A 74 -8.09 8.72 6.16
N TYR A 75 -8.44 8.68 7.44
CA TYR A 75 -7.84 9.54 8.45
C TYR A 75 -6.30 9.41 8.51
N ILE A 76 -5.78 8.18 8.52
CA ILE A 76 -4.34 7.93 8.55
C ILE A 76 -3.68 8.49 7.27
N ASP A 77 -4.28 8.32 6.12
CA ASP A 77 -3.70 8.82 4.86
C ASP A 77 -3.65 10.36 4.84
N GLU A 78 -4.72 11.02 5.27
CA GLU A 78 -4.80 12.48 5.32
C GLU A 78 -3.88 13.10 6.37
N HIS A 79 -3.72 12.45 7.54
CA HIS A 79 -3.00 12.98 8.70
C HIS A 79 -1.66 12.29 8.99
N SER A 80 -1.14 11.47 8.07
CA SER A 80 0.08 10.66 8.31
C SER A 80 1.31 11.48 8.67
N GLN A 81 1.39 12.74 8.27
CA GLN A 81 2.46 13.66 8.65
C GLN A 81 2.39 14.14 10.10
N GLU A 82 1.22 14.05 10.73
CA GLU A 82 1.00 14.46 12.10
C GLU A 82 1.39 13.35 13.09
N ASN A 83 1.51 13.72 14.36
CA ASN A 83 1.75 12.73 15.42
C ASN A 83 0.44 12.00 15.77
N ILE A 84 0.11 10.95 15.04
CA ILE A 84 -1.10 10.15 15.27
C ILE A 84 -0.92 9.32 16.55
N ASN A 85 -1.72 9.63 17.57
CA ASN A 85 -1.87 8.80 18.75
C ASN A 85 -2.95 7.72 18.51
N VAL A 86 -2.52 6.46 18.42
CA VAL A 86 -3.42 5.34 18.12
C VAL A 86 -4.47 5.10 19.21
N GLU A 87 -4.18 5.45 20.46
CA GLU A 87 -5.14 5.35 21.57
C GLU A 87 -6.24 6.41 21.45
N GLU A 88 -5.87 7.65 21.15
CA GLU A 88 -6.83 8.73 20.87
C GLU A 88 -7.65 8.42 19.61
N LEU A 89 -7.00 7.89 18.57
CA LEU A 89 -7.70 7.45 17.36
C LEU A 89 -8.77 6.38 17.68
N ALA A 90 -8.44 5.38 18.49
CA ALA A 90 -9.42 4.38 18.92
C ALA A 90 -10.60 5.02 19.68
N HIS A 91 -10.33 5.95 20.57
CA HIS A 91 -11.37 6.69 21.31
C HIS A 91 -12.28 7.53 20.41
N THR A 92 -11.74 8.15 19.36
CA THR A 92 -12.52 8.92 18.37
C THR A 92 -13.58 8.04 17.71
N TYR A 93 -13.28 6.77 17.50
CA TYR A 93 -14.22 5.78 16.95
C TYR A 93 -14.96 4.98 18.03
N HIS A 94 -15.03 5.48 19.27
CA HIS A 94 -15.75 4.88 20.40
C HIS A 94 -15.29 3.45 20.75
N MET A 95 -14.01 3.14 20.50
CA MET A 95 -13.43 1.83 20.78
C MET A 95 -12.40 1.91 21.91
N SER A 96 -12.29 0.84 22.71
CA SER A 96 -11.11 0.66 23.54
C SER A 96 -9.90 0.35 22.67
N TYR A 97 -8.70 0.81 23.10
CA TYR A 97 -7.45 0.52 22.37
C TYR A 97 -7.26 -0.98 22.06
N SER A 98 -7.56 -1.85 23.04
CA SER A 98 -7.39 -3.30 22.85
C SER A 98 -8.33 -3.89 21.80
N TYR A 99 -9.57 -3.40 21.73
CA TYR A 99 -10.53 -3.81 20.71
C TYR A 99 -10.11 -3.30 19.33
N PHE A 100 -9.79 -2.02 19.23
CA PHE A 100 -9.29 -1.40 18.00
C PHE A 100 -8.06 -2.11 17.46
N ALA A 101 -7.06 -2.39 18.30
CA ALA A 101 -5.84 -3.07 17.88
C ALA A 101 -6.09 -4.47 17.32
N ARG A 102 -7.01 -5.24 17.93
CA ARG A 102 -7.41 -6.56 17.42
C ARG A 102 -8.18 -6.44 16.11
N LEU A 103 -9.11 -5.51 16.02
CA LEU A 103 -9.91 -5.27 14.83
C LEU A 103 -9.02 -4.86 13.66
N PHE A 104 -8.13 -3.89 13.88
CA PHE A 104 -7.18 -3.44 12.86
C PHE A 104 -6.25 -4.57 12.40
N HIS A 105 -5.71 -5.35 13.34
CA HIS A 105 -4.85 -6.48 13.01
C HIS A 105 -5.60 -7.59 12.24
N LYS A 106 -6.87 -7.85 12.62
CA LYS A 106 -7.74 -8.81 11.92
C LYS A 106 -7.93 -8.43 10.45
N HIS A 107 -8.08 -7.12 10.15
CA HIS A 107 -8.31 -6.63 8.79
C HIS A 107 -7.03 -6.52 7.96
N TYR A 108 -5.92 -6.08 8.56
CA TYR A 108 -4.70 -5.71 7.83
C TYR A 108 -3.49 -6.60 8.11
N GLY A 109 -3.59 -7.59 8.99
CA GLY A 109 -2.49 -8.49 9.34
C GLY A 109 -1.32 -7.80 10.06
N GLN A 110 -1.43 -6.50 10.37
CA GLN A 110 -0.40 -5.69 11.00
C GLN A 110 -1.01 -4.69 11.99
N SER A 111 -0.18 -4.12 12.88
CA SER A 111 -0.66 -3.10 13.80
C SER A 111 -0.93 -1.76 13.10
N CYS A 112 -1.83 -0.94 13.66
CA CYS A 112 -2.10 0.40 13.16
C CYS A 112 -0.83 1.27 13.09
N LYS A 113 0.09 1.16 14.07
CA LYS A 113 1.38 1.86 14.05
C LYS A 113 2.26 1.45 12.86
N GLN A 114 2.30 0.15 12.53
CA GLN A 114 3.02 -0.35 11.35
C GLN A 114 2.39 0.15 10.06
N TYR A 115 1.07 0.24 10.03
CA TYR A 115 0.36 0.79 8.87
C TYR A 115 0.64 2.29 8.68
N ILE A 116 0.64 3.09 9.74
CA ILE A 116 1.04 4.51 9.68
C ILE A 116 2.46 4.65 9.14
N GLU A 117 3.41 3.85 9.65
CA GLU A 117 4.80 3.85 9.15
C GLU A 117 4.87 3.45 7.67
N PHE A 118 4.05 2.49 7.25
CA PHE A 118 3.94 2.09 5.85
C PHE A 118 3.47 3.24 4.95
N VAL A 119 2.41 3.97 5.34
CA VAL A 119 1.90 5.13 4.59
C VAL A 119 2.96 6.22 4.49
N ARG A 120 3.65 6.53 5.59
CA ARG A 120 4.76 7.50 5.62
C ARG A 120 5.90 7.12 4.68
N LEU A 121 6.29 5.83 4.66
CA LEU A 121 7.34 5.32 3.78
C LEU A 121 6.95 5.41 2.31
N ASN A 122 5.71 5.12 1.95
CA ASN A 122 5.22 5.27 0.58
C ASN A 122 5.25 6.75 0.13
N LYS A 123 4.85 7.68 1.00
CA LYS A 123 4.95 9.11 0.72
C LYS A 123 6.43 9.55 0.56
N ALA A 124 7.33 9.05 1.42
CA ALA A 124 8.76 9.33 1.32
C ALA A 124 9.37 8.77 0.02
N GLU A 125 8.98 7.58 -0.40
CA GLU A 125 9.38 6.97 -1.68
C GLU A 125 8.99 7.87 -2.85
N ASN A 126 7.74 8.33 -2.89
CA ASN A 126 7.27 9.24 -3.93
C ASN A 126 8.09 10.54 -3.97
N LEU A 127 8.35 11.16 -2.82
CA LEU A 127 9.17 12.37 -2.76
C LEU A 127 10.62 12.11 -3.21
N LEU A 128 11.19 10.96 -2.90
CA LEU A 128 12.53 10.56 -3.35
C LEU A 128 12.60 10.37 -4.86
N LEU A 129 11.52 9.86 -5.48
CA LEU A 129 11.46 9.60 -6.92
C LEU A 129 11.21 10.85 -7.75
N PHE A 130 10.35 11.74 -7.25
CA PHE A 130 9.80 12.84 -8.07
C PHE A 130 10.27 14.23 -7.67
N THR A 131 11.12 14.34 -6.63
CA THR A 131 11.63 15.64 -6.16
C THR A 131 13.11 15.55 -5.78
N ASP A 132 13.78 16.70 -5.74
CA ASP A 132 15.15 16.85 -5.25
C ASP A 132 15.22 17.30 -3.78
N TYR A 133 14.13 17.18 -3.03
CA TYR A 133 14.09 17.55 -1.62
C TYR A 133 15.13 16.79 -0.82
N ASP A 134 15.73 17.48 0.16
CA ASP A 134 16.66 16.84 1.08
C ASP A 134 15.95 15.85 2.03
N LEU A 135 16.71 14.96 2.64
CA LEU A 135 16.15 13.92 3.50
C LEU A 135 15.53 14.47 4.80
N SER A 136 15.98 15.62 5.28
CA SER A 136 15.42 16.26 6.48
C SER A 136 14.04 16.81 6.18
N PHE A 137 13.89 17.47 5.05
CA PHE A 137 12.60 17.94 4.57
C PHE A 137 11.63 16.78 4.34
N ILE A 138 12.07 15.72 3.64
CA ILE A 138 11.25 14.52 3.40
C ILE A 138 10.80 13.89 4.72
N ALA A 139 11.69 13.77 5.72
CA ALA A 139 11.34 13.21 7.02
C ALA A 139 10.22 14.03 7.69
N THR A 140 10.33 15.35 7.68
CA THR A 140 9.31 16.27 8.24
C THR A 140 7.99 16.15 7.50
N GLU A 141 8.00 16.25 6.17
CA GLU A 141 6.79 16.20 5.32
C GLU A 141 6.06 14.85 5.38
N THR A 142 6.77 13.78 5.70
CA THR A 142 6.19 12.44 5.79
C THR A 142 5.91 11.98 7.21
N GLY A 143 6.13 12.85 8.22
CA GLY A 143 5.78 12.62 9.61
C GLY A 143 6.76 11.73 10.38
N PHE A 144 8.00 11.55 9.89
CA PHE A 144 9.07 10.94 10.68
C PHE A 144 9.61 11.93 11.71
N ALA A 145 9.95 11.44 12.90
CA ALA A 145 10.47 12.28 13.98
C ALA A 145 11.77 13.00 13.59
N ASP A 146 12.61 12.34 12.81
CA ASP A 146 13.88 12.86 12.29
C ASP A 146 14.35 12.07 11.07
N CYS A 147 15.38 12.60 10.41
CA CYS A 147 16.02 11.96 9.25
C CYS A 147 16.59 10.57 9.58
N SER A 148 17.11 10.35 10.79
CA SER A 148 17.68 9.08 11.21
C SER A 148 16.60 8.00 11.34
N HIS A 149 15.41 8.38 11.82
CA HIS A 149 14.25 7.49 11.88
C HIS A 149 13.80 7.11 10.47
N LEU A 150 13.62 8.09 9.58
CA LEU A 150 13.31 7.81 8.16
C LEU A 150 14.31 6.83 7.54
N ILE A 151 15.63 7.08 7.69
CA ILE A 151 16.67 6.23 7.08
C ILE A 151 16.58 4.79 7.61
N ARG A 152 16.38 4.60 8.92
CA ARG A 152 16.28 3.26 9.52
C ARG A 152 15.03 2.51 9.02
N SER A 153 13.87 3.16 9.04
CA SER A 153 12.60 2.58 8.59
C SER A 153 12.64 2.27 7.10
N PHE A 154 13.18 3.17 6.30
CA PHE A 154 13.32 3.00 4.85
C PHE A 154 14.25 1.82 4.53
N LYS A 155 15.44 1.77 5.16
CA LYS A 155 16.38 0.65 4.96
C LYS A 155 15.79 -0.69 5.40
N LYS A 156 15.02 -0.71 6.49
CA LYS A 156 14.34 -1.93 6.95
C LYS A 156 13.34 -2.48 5.92
N ARG A 157 12.68 -1.59 5.16
CA ARG A 157 11.65 -1.98 4.18
C ARG A 157 12.20 -2.29 2.80
N TYR A 158 13.18 -1.49 2.33
CA TYR A 158 13.68 -1.55 0.96
C TYR A 158 15.09 -2.14 0.84
N ASP A 159 15.74 -2.55 1.95
CA ASP A 159 17.10 -3.05 2.08
C ASP A 159 18.20 -2.07 1.63
N ILE A 160 17.84 -0.87 1.21
CA ILE A 160 18.76 0.20 0.79
C ILE A 160 18.38 1.52 1.48
N THR A 161 19.34 2.43 1.58
CA THR A 161 19.08 3.76 2.14
C THR A 161 18.31 4.66 1.16
N PRO A 162 17.58 5.69 1.64
CA PRO A 162 16.89 6.66 0.79
C PRO A 162 17.80 7.29 -0.27
N LYS A 163 19.05 7.60 0.10
CA LYS A 163 20.04 8.17 -0.84
C LYS A 163 20.41 7.17 -1.94
N GLN A 164 20.65 5.91 -1.60
CA GLN A 164 20.93 4.85 -2.58
C GLN A 164 19.72 4.60 -3.49
N PHE A 165 18.53 4.63 -2.90
CA PHE A 165 17.28 4.50 -3.65
C PHE A 165 17.14 5.61 -4.69
N ARG A 166 17.30 6.87 -4.30
CA ARG A 166 17.27 8.02 -5.22
C ARG A 166 18.28 7.88 -6.34
N LEU A 167 19.53 7.60 -6.01
CA LEU A 167 20.61 7.42 -7.02
C LEU A 167 20.29 6.32 -8.04
N LYS A 168 19.77 5.18 -7.55
CA LYS A 168 19.40 4.06 -8.42
C LYS A 168 18.31 4.42 -9.43
N HIS A 169 17.37 5.27 -9.03
CA HIS A 169 16.24 5.65 -9.88
C HIS A 169 16.48 6.91 -10.72
N GLN A 170 17.37 7.83 -10.28
CA GLN A 170 17.78 9.00 -11.09
C GLN A 170 18.65 8.61 -12.28
N THR A 171 19.48 7.56 -12.17
CA THR A 171 20.29 7.06 -13.29
C THR A 171 19.48 6.37 -14.39
N THR A 172 18.17 6.23 -14.22
CA THR A 172 17.29 5.55 -15.19
C THR A 172 16.51 6.53 -16.08
N HIS A 173 16.70 7.84 -15.89
CA HIS A 173 16.16 8.87 -16.78
C HIS A 173 17.30 9.62 -17.45
N PRO A 174 17.61 9.32 -18.72
CA PRO A 174 18.47 10.17 -19.55
C PRO A 174 17.78 11.46 -19.95
#